data_7f9a732762db8efcb18f288ec771af4e
#
_entry.id   7f9a732762db8efcb18f288ec771af4e
#
_cell.length_a   1.000
_cell.length_b   1.000
_cell.length_c   1.000
_cell.angle_alpha   90.00
_cell.angle_beta   90.00
_cell.angle_gamma   90.00
#
_symmetry.space_group_name_H-M   'P 1'
#
loop_
_entity.id
_entity.type
_entity.pdbx_description
1 polymer ?
#
loop_
_entity_poly.entity_id
_entity_poly.type
_entity_poly.pdbx_seq_one_letter_code
_entity_poly.pdbx_strand_id
1 'polypeptide(L)' 'MYPVRKFNVAEAAYSTNLRLKMQETEGIVRCIAPSRERSLALTKLDEALFWANAAIAAEGVMDHEE' A
#
# COMPACT_ATOMS: atom_id res chain seq x y z
N MET A 1 17.71 4.68 7.29
CA MET A 1 16.79 3.65 7.78
C MET A 1 15.62 4.26 8.50
N TYR A 2 14.44 3.71 8.31
CA TYR A 2 13.25 4.23 8.94
C TYR A 2 13.14 3.74 10.36
N PRO A 3 12.70 4.61 11.27
CA PRO A 3 12.39 4.13 12.61
C PRO A 3 11.23 3.13 12.53
N VAL A 4 11.36 2.07 13.29
CA VAL A 4 10.34 1.03 13.28
C VAL A 4 9.63 1.07 14.63
N ARG A 5 8.32 1.14 14.59
CA ARG A 5 7.50 1.12 15.79
C ARG A 5 6.26 0.28 15.49
N LYS A 6 5.67 -0.21 16.55
CA LYS A 6 4.44 -0.97 16.38
C LYS A 6 3.32 -0.04 15.95
N PHE A 7 2.49 -0.54 15.06
CA PHE A 7 1.27 0.16 14.70
C PHE A 7 0.33 0.15 15.89
N ASN A 8 -0.31 1.29 16.14
CA ASN A 8 -1.43 1.31 17.06
C ASN A 8 -2.66 0.77 16.33
N VAL A 9 -3.80 0.70 17.04
CA VAL A 9 -5.00 0.10 16.46
C VAL A 9 -5.45 0.84 15.23
N ALA A 10 -5.44 2.17 15.26
CA ALA A 10 -5.86 2.96 14.10
C ALA A 10 -4.94 2.75 12.93
N GLU A 11 -3.63 2.71 13.19
CA GLU A 11 -2.66 2.51 12.11
C GLU A 11 -2.76 1.13 11.51
N ALA A 12 -3.02 0.12 12.34
CA ALA A 12 -3.21 -1.24 11.84
C ALA A 12 -4.45 -1.31 10.95
N ALA A 13 -5.51 -0.61 11.33
CA ALA A 13 -6.73 -0.58 10.51
C ALA A 13 -6.47 0.10 9.18
N TYR A 14 -5.72 1.19 9.18
CA TYR A 14 -5.35 1.87 7.94
C TYR A 14 -4.52 0.96 7.04
N SER A 15 -3.55 0.28 7.63
CA SER A 15 -2.68 -0.60 6.86
C SER A 15 -3.48 -1.75 6.24
N THR A 16 -4.40 -2.34 7.01
CA THR A 16 -5.24 -3.42 6.51
C THR A 16 -6.13 -2.93 5.37
N ASN A 17 -6.76 -1.77 5.56
CA ASN A 17 -7.65 -1.23 4.53
C ASN A 17 -6.87 -0.91 3.26
N LEU A 18 -5.69 -0.33 3.41
CA LEU A 18 -4.84 -0.01 2.27
C LEU A 18 -4.48 -1.28 1.51
N ARG A 19 -4.10 -2.34 2.23
CA ARG A 19 -3.76 -3.59 1.56
C ARG A 19 -4.94 -4.18 0.81
N LEU A 20 -6.13 -4.12 1.40
CA LEU A 20 -7.32 -4.64 0.74
C LEU A 20 -7.64 -3.87 -0.53
N LYS A 21 -7.52 -2.55 -0.49
CA LYS A 21 -7.77 -1.74 -1.68
C LYS A 21 -6.72 -1.99 -2.75
N MET A 22 -5.48 -2.18 -2.33
CA MET A 22 -4.43 -2.53 -3.28
C MET A 22 -4.68 -3.87 -3.94
N GLN A 23 -5.18 -4.86 -3.17
CA GLN A 23 -5.51 -6.16 -3.74
C GLN A 23 -6.62 -6.03 -4.77
N GLU A 24 -7.62 -5.19 -4.52
CA GLU A 24 -8.66 -4.94 -5.49
C GLU A 24 -8.10 -4.34 -6.77
N THR A 25 -7.23 -3.35 -6.61
CA THR A 25 -6.62 -2.69 -7.75
C THR A 25 -5.75 -3.66 -8.54
N GLU A 26 -4.97 -4.48 -7.86
CA GLU A 26 -4.15 -5.48 -8.53
C GLU A 26 -5.00 -6.46 -9.32
N GLY A 27 -6.16 -6.84 -8.76
CA GLY A 27 -7.06 -7.72 -9.46
C GLY A 27 -7.56 -7.12 -10.76
N ILE A 28 -7.86 -5.83 -10.75
CA ILE A 28 -8.29 -5.13 -11.96
C ILE A 28 -7.16 -5.09 -12.98
N VAL A 29 -5.95 -4.76 -12.52
CA VAL A 29 -4.80 -4.67 -13.42
C VAL A 29 -4.50 -6.03 -14.04
N ARG A 30 -4.68 -7.11 -13.27
CA ARG A 30 -4.42 -8.45 -13.77
C ARG A 30 -5.39 -8.87 -14.86
N CYS A 31 -6.50 -8.15 -15.03
CA CYS A 31 -7.42 -8.40 -16.12
C CYS A 31 -6.92 -7.83 -17.46
N ILE A 32 -5.89 -7.00 -17.41
CA ILE A 32 -5.26 -6.50 -18.62
C ILE A 32 -4.43 -7.63 -19.24
N ALA A 33 -4.36 -7.68 -20.56
CA ALA A 33 -3.61 -8.72 -21.23
C ALA A 33 -2.15 -8.70 -20.77
N PRO A 34 -1.53 -9.88 -20.62
CA PRO A 34 -0.14 -9.93 -20.18
C PRO A 34 0.79 -9.14 -21.08
N SER A 35 1.67 -8.36 -20.47
CA SER A 35 2.61 -7.54 -21.19
C SER A 35 3.67 -7.09 -20.21
N ARG A 36 4.77 -6.53 -20.73
CA ARG A 36 5.78 -5.94 -19.90
C ARG A 36 5.20 -4.79 -19.09
N GLU A 37 4.36 -4.00 -19.74
CA GLU A 37 3.74 -2.84 -19.06
C GLU A 37 2.85 -3.28 -17.92
N ARG A 38 2.09 -4.37 -18.09
CA ARG A 38 1.26 -4.87 -17.00
C ARG A 38 2.13 -5.32 -15.83
N SER A 39 3.22 -6.02 -16.11
CA SER A 39 4.11 -6.47 -15.05
C SER A 39 4.72 -5.31 -14.31
N LEU A 40 5.09 -4.25 -15.02
CA LEU A 40 5.63 -3.06 -14.38
C LEU A 40 4.58 -2.40 -13.51
N ALA A 41 3.33 -2.34 -13.97
CA ALA A 41 2.27 -1.75 -13.17
C ALA A 41 2.08 -2.52 -11.86
N LEU A 42 2.09 -3.84 -11.93
CA LEU A 42 1.93 -4.66 -10.72
C LEU A 42 3.09 -4.45 -9.76
N THR A 43 4.31 -4.37 -10.29
CA THR A 43 5.48 -4.12 -9.46
C THR A 43 5.37 -2.77 -8.76
N LYS A 44 4.91 -1.75 -9.48
CA LYS A 44 4.78 -0.42 -8.88
C LYS A 44 3.70 -0.38 -7.81
N LEU A 45 2.63 -1.14 -7.99
CA LEU A 45 1.61 -1.24 -6.95
C LEU A 45 2.18 -1.87 -5.68
N ASP A 46 2.98 -2.93 -5.82
CA ASP A 46 3.61 -3.55 -4.68
C ASP A 46 4.57 -2.58 -3.99
N GLU A 47 5.34 -1.83 -4.77
CA GLU A 47 6.23 -0.84 -4.20
C GLU A 47 5.46 0.25 -3.47
N ALA A 48 4.34 0.68 -4.05
CA ALA A 48 3.54 1.72 -3.42
C ALA A 48 3.04 1.25 -2.06
N LEU A 49 2.58 0.01 -1.98
CA LEU A 49 2.11 -0.53 -0.71
C LEU A 49 3.24 -0.60 0.30
N PHE A 50 4.40 -1.06 -0.13
CA PHE A 50 5.57 -1.15 0.73
C PHE A 50 5.92 0.22 1.31
N TRP A 51 6.02 1.21 0.46
CA TRP A 51 6.41 2.55 0.91
C TRP A 51 5.33 3.21 1.75
N ALA A 52 4.05 2.95 1.44
CA ALA A 52 2.98 3.49 2.24
C ALA A 52 3.02 2.93 3.66
N ASN A 53 3.27 1.62 3.80
CA ASN A 53 3.39 1.03 5.12
C ASN A 53 4.62 1.53 5.86
N ALA A 54 5.72 1.74 5.14
CA ALA A 54 6.92 2.32 5.75
C ALA A 54 6.63 3.73 6.27
N ALA A 55 5.86 4.51 5.52
CA ALA A 55 5.50 5.85 5.94
C ALA A 55 4.62 5.82 7.18
N ILE A 56 3.67 4.90 7.23
CA ILE A 56 2.82 4.76 8.43
C ILE A 56 3.68 4.43 9.64
N ALA A 57 4.65 3.52 9.46
CA ALA A 57 5.51 3.12 10.55
C ALA A 57 6.39 4.26 11.04
N ALA A 58 6.79 5.15 10.13
CA ALA A 58 7.69 6.24 10.48
C ALA A 58 6.93 7.44 11.04
N GLU A 59 5.80 7.80 10.42
CA GLU A 59 5.14 9.06 10.70
C GLU A 59 3.73 8.93 11.25
N GLY A 60 3.14 7.73 11.14
CA GLY A 60 1.76 7.54 11.55
C GLY A 60 0.79 7.99 10.48
N VAL A 61 -0.48 8.07 10.83
CA VAL A 61 -1.52 8.51 9.92
C VAL A 61 -2.14 9.78 10.47
N MET A 62 -2.65 10.59 9.56
CA MET A 62 -3.35 11.80 9.95
C MET A 62 -4.78 11.43 10.32
N ASP A 63 -5.33 12.17 11.28
CA ASP A 63 -6.67 11.89 11.77
C ASP A 63 -7.74 12.20 10.75
N HIS A 64 -7.45 13.11 9.83
CA HIS A 64 -8.43 13.52 8.83
C HIS A 64 -7.69 13.91 7.58
N GLU A 65 -8.43 13.93 6.50
CA GLU A 65 -7.85 14.28 5.21
C GLU A 65 -7.81 15.78 5.03
N GLU A 66 -6.83 16.19 4.27
CA GLU A 66 -6.68 17.59 3.90
C GLU A 66 -7.53 17.97 2.72
#